data_12879fd226372e5f57e3a7a099792e07
#
_entry.id   12879fd226372e5f57e3a7a099792e07
#
_cell.length_a   1.000
_cell.length_b   1.000
_cell.length_c   1.000
_cell.angle_alpha   90.00
_cell.angle_beta   90.00
_cell.angle_gamma   90.00
#
_symmetry.space_group_name_H-M   'P 1'
#
loop_
_entity.id
_entity.type
_entity.pdbx_description
1 polymer ?
#
loop_
_entity_poly.entity_id
_entity_poly.type
_entity_poly.pdbx_seq_one_letter_code
_entity_poly.pdbx_strand_id
1 'polypeptide(L)'
;MSLEKIINDAWEIKDQISPSSDQKLKDAINQIIADLDSGKVRAAEKVNGQWIAHQHIKKAIMLSFRIYPMENLNGPYSSWYDKAHLLKGKTAGWSKEDHEKAGFRMVPNSPVRKGSFVGKNAVLM
;
A
#
# COMPACT_ATOMS: atom_id res chain seq x y z
N MET A 1 -13.67 -14.69 -10.30
CA MET A 1 -12.33 -15.12 -9.81
C MET A 1 -11.98 -14.25 -8.60
N SER A 2 -11.56 -14.88 -7.50
CA SER A 2 -11.24 -14.14 -6.27
C SER A 2 -9.93 -13.35 -6.40
N LEU A 3 -9.79 -12.28 -5.62
CA LEU A 3 -8.54 -11.52 -5.55
C LEU A 3 -7.36 -12.41 -5.16
N GLU A 4 -7.56 -13.28 -4.19
CA GLU A 4 -6.54 -14.23 -3.74
C GLU A 4 -6.02 -15.10 -4.90
N LYS A 5 -6.92 -15.66 -5.71
CA LYS A 5 -6.51 -16.47 -6.86
C LYS A 5 -5.73 -15.66 -7.88
N ILE A 6 -6.19 -14.45 -8.22
CA ILE A 6 -5.47 -13.57 -9.17
C ILE A 6 -4.05 -13.31 -8.68
N ILE A 7 -3.89 -13.00 -7.40
CA ILE A 7 -2.58 -12.70 -6.81
C ILE A 7 -1.68 -13.94 -6.79
N ASN A 8 -2.22 -15.10 -6.42
CA ASN A 8 -1.44 -16.33 -6.39
C ASN A 8 -0.97 -16.75 -7.78
N ASP A 9 -1.85 -16.68 -8.78
CA ASP A 9 -1.49 -16.98 -10.17
C ASP A 9 -0.39 -16.02 -10.67
N ALA A 10 -0.53 -14.73 -10.40
CA ALA A 10 0.48 -13.73 -10.77
C ALA A 10 1.83 -13.96 -10.07
N TRP A 11 1.80 -14.44 -8.85
CA TRP A 11 3.03 -14.72 -8.10
C TRP A 11 3.91 -15.78 -8.76
N GLU A 12 3.31 -16.77 -9.41
CA GLU A 12 4.03 -17.81 -10.12
C GLU A 12 4.84 -17.27 -11.32
N ILE A 13 4.38 -16.14 -11.88
CA ILE A 13 5.04 -15.47 -13.00
C ILE A 13 5.60 -14.09 -12.60
N LYS A 14 5.91 -13.89 -11.33
CA LYS A 14 6.30 -12.58 -10.77
C LYS A 14 7.43 -11.88 -11.51
N ASP A 15 8.36 -12.63 -12.07
CA ASP A 15 9.50 -12.06 -12.81
C ASP A 15 9.12 -11.48 -14.18
N GLN A 16 7.91 -11.79 -14.66
CA GLN A 16 7.34 -11.24 -15.89
C GLN A 16 6.42 -10.05 -15.62
N ILE A 17 6.12 -9.76 -14.33
CA ILE A 17 5.23 -8.66 -13.94
C ILE A 17 5.99 -7.33 -14.05
N SER A 18 5.35 -6.36 -14.72
CA SER A 18 5.93 -5.05 -15.01
C SER A 18 4.82 -3.99 -15.07
N PRO A 19 5.17 -2.70 -15.23
CA PRO A 19 4.17 -1.65 -15.46
C PRO A 19 3.28 -1.87 -16.69
N SER A 20 3.69 -2.69 -17.65
CA SER A 20 2.90 -3.05 -18.83
C SER A 20 1.99 -4.27 -18.63
N SER A 21 1.99 -4.86 -17.44
CA SER A 21 1.12 -6.00 -17.11
C SER A 21 -0.37 -5.67 -17.23
N ASP A 22 -1.19 -6.71 -17.34
CA ASP A 22 -2.63 -6.61 -17.54
C ASP A 22 -3.31 -5.72 -16.49
N GLN A 23 -4.28 -4.92 -16.94
CA GLN A 23 -5.00 -3.98 -16.09
C GLN A 23 -5.78 -4.69 -14.98
N LYS A 24 -6.34 -5.86 -15.25
CA LYS A 24 -7.08 -6.65 -14.26
C LYS A 24 -6.20 -7.05 -13.09
N LEU A 25 -4.94 -7.41 -13.35
CA LEU A 25 -3.97 -7.70 -12.29
C LEU A 25 -3.65 -6.44 -11.48
N LYS A 26 -3.42 -5.32 -12.15
CA LYS A 26 -3.15 -4.04 -11.48
C LYS A 26 -4.31 -3.63 -10.59
N ASP A 27 -5.53 -3.77 -11.06
CA ASP A 27 -6.74 -3.44 -10.29
C ASP A 27 -6.87 -4.33 -9.06
N ALA A 28 -6.59 -5.64 -9.19
CA ALA A 28 -6.61 -6.56 -8.07
C ALA A 28 -5.57 -6.21 -6.99
N ILE A 29 -4.34 -5.87 -7.41
CA ILE A 29 -3.28 -5.43 -6.49
C ILE A 29 -3.69 -4.13 -5.79
N ASN A 30 -4.16 -3.14 -6.55
CA ASN A 30 -4.57 -1.85 -6.00
C ASN A 30 -5.75 -1.97 -5.04
N GLN A 31 -6.69 -2.89 -5.31
CA GLN A 31 -7.80 -3.15 -4.39
C GLN A 31 -7.30 -3.67 -3.04
N ILE A 32 -6.36 -4.60 -3.05
CA ILE A 32 -5.77 -5.12 -1.80
C ILE A 32 -5.02 -4.02 -1.04
N ILE A 33 -4.26 -3.17 -1.74
CA ILE A 33 -3.56 -2.05 -1.12
C ILE A 33 -4.57 -1.06 -0.49
N ALA A 34 -5.68 -0.78 -1.17
CA ALA A 34 -6.73 0.10 -0.64
C ALA A 34 -7.43 -0.52 0.58
N ASP A 35 -7.68 -1.82 0.56
CA ASP A 35 -8.28 -2.54 1.69
C ASP A 35 -7.35 -2.57 2.92
N LEU A 36 -6.04 -2.69 2.70
CA LEU A 36 -5.01 -2.55 3.75
C LEU A 36 -5.00 -1.12 4.31
N ASP A 37 -5.00 -0.13 3.43
CA ASP A 37 -4.92 1.30 3.79
C ASP A 37 -6.09 1.73 4.68
N SER A 38 -7.29 1.23 4.39
CA SER A 38 -8.50 1.49 5.17
C SER A 38 -8.62 0.64 6.43
N GLY A 39 -7.77 -0.36 6.62
CA GLY A 39 -7.83 -1.30 7.73
C GLY A 39 -8.87 -2.41 7.57
N LYS A 40 -9.48 -2.54 6.39
CA LYS A 40 -10.45 -3.59 6.09
C LYS A 40 -9.85 -4.98 6.13
N VAL A 41 -8.59 -5.12 5.70
CA VAL A 41 -7.82 -6.36 5.78
C VAL A 41 -6.48 -6.13 6.48
N ARG A 42 -5.89 -7.21 6.97
CA ARG A 42 -4.58 -7.22 7.61
C ARG A 42 -3.66 -8.23 6.92
N ALA A 43 -2.37 -7.92 6.82
CA ALA A 43 -1.38 -8.87 6.33
C ALA A 43 -1.17 -10.03 7.32
N ALA A 44 -1.33 -9.74 8.61
CA ALA A 44 -1.34 -10.74 9.67
C ALA A 44 -2.34 -10.32 10.74
N GLU A 45 -3.06 -11.29 11.31
CA GLU A 45 -4.04 -11.03 12.35
C GLU A 45 -4.14 -12.21 13.33
N LYS A 46 -4.67 -11.94 14.51
CA LYS A 46 -4.90 -12.96 15.51
C LYS A 46 -6.33 -13.49 15.39
N VAL A 47 -6.46 -14.78 15.09
CA VAL A 47 -7.73 -15.47 14.95
C VAL A 47 -7.77 -16.63 15.95
N ASN A 48 -8.78 -16.67 16.82
CA ASN A 48 -8.92 -17.70 17.84
C ASN A 48 -7.64 -17.91 18.68
N GLY A 49 -6.98 -16.80 19.04
CA GLY A 49 -5.76 -16.84 19.84
C GLY A 49 -4.47 -17.15 19.08
N GLN A 50 -4.54 -17.44 17.78
CA GLN A 50 -3.37 -17.76 16.96
C GLN A 50 -3.11 -16.71 15.90
N TRP A 51 -1.83 -16.42 15.62
CA TRP A 51 -1.43 -15.52 14.57
C TRP A 51 -1.50 -16.22 13.20
N ILE A 52 -2.18 -15.57 12.26
CA ILE A 52 -2.30 -16.02 10.87
C ILE A 52 -1.73 -14.93 9.97
N ALA A 53 -0.84 -15.32 9.05
CA ALA A 53 -0.33 -14.45 8.00
C ALA A 53 -1.05 -14.76 6.67
N HIS A 54 -1.66 -13.75 6.08
CA HIS A 54 -2.35 -13.88 4.79
C HIS A 54 -1.35 -13.74 3.64
N GLN A 55 -0.91 -14.87 3.11
CA GLN A 55 0.18 -14.90 2.12
C GLN A 55 -0.16 -14.14 0.84
N HIS A 56 -1.41 -14.23 0.36
CA HIS A 56 -1.82 -13.48 -0.85
C HIS A 56 -1.71 -11.97 -0.66
N ILE A 57 -1.97 -11.44 0.54
CA ILE A 57 -1.83 -10.01 0.85
C ILE A 57 -0.35 -9.60 0.81
N LYS A 58 0.53 -10.40 1.40
CA LYS A 58 1.98 -10.17 1.34
C LYS A 58 2.49 -10.20 -0.11
N LYS A 59 2.03 -11.18 -0.89
CA LYS A 59 2.36 -11.27 -2.33
C LYS A 59 1.88 -10.04 -3.09
N ALA A 60 0.66 -9.55 -2.83
CA ALA A 60 0.13 -8.35 -3.47
C ALA A 60 0.99 -7.12 -3.16
N ILE A 61 1.43 -6.95 -1.91
CA ILE A 61 2.35 -5.87 -1.54
C ILE A 61 3.65 -5.97 -2.36
N MET A 62 4.23 -7.15 -2.46
CA MET A 62 5.47 -7.34 -3.23
C MET A 62 5.26 -7.10 -4.73
N LEU A 63 4.13 -7.54 -5.29
CA LEU A 63 3.80 -7.31 -6.69
C LEU A 63 3.53 -5.83 -6.98
N SER A 64 3.07 -5.05 -5.99
CA SER A 64 2.84 -3.62 -6.18
C SER A 64 4.11 -2.87 -6.58
N PHE A 65 5.28 -3.31 -6.11
CA PHE A 65 6.55 -2.72 -6.50
C PHE A 65 6.91 -2.96 -7.98
N ARG A 66 6.31 -3.99 -8.61
CA ARG A 66 6.61 -4.36 -10.00
C ARG A 66 5.69 -3.68 -11.00
N ILE A 67 4.46 -3.37 -10.62
CA ILE A 67 3.47 -2.75 -11.53
C ILE A 67 3.60 -1.24 -11.65
N TYR A 68 4.43 -0.60 -10.83
CA TYR A 68 4.65 0.84 -10.88
C TYR A 68 6.07 1.18 -11.37
N PRO A 69 6.19 2.20 -12.25
CA PRO A 69 7.51 2.67 -12.67
C PRO A 69 8.20 3.49 -11.57
N MET A 70 9.49 3.71 -11.75
CA MET A 70 10.25 4.68 -10.97
C MET A 70 9.87 6.09 -11.43
N GLU A 71 9.72 7.00 -10.48
CA GLU A 71 9.43 8.41 -10.75
C GLU A 71 10.22 9.31 -9.82
N ASN A 72 10.43 10.55 -10.27
CA ASN A 72 11.01 11.61 -9.46
C ASN A 72 9.89 12.43 -8.81
N LEU A 73 10.04 12.72 -7.52
CA LEU A 73 9.15 13.62 -6.78
C LEU A 73 9.99 14.71 -6.14
N ASN A 74 9.67 15.96 -6.45
CA ASN A 74 10.29 17.12 -5.82
C ASN A 74 9.46 17.55 -4.60
N GLY A 75 10.14 17.77 -3.49
CA GLY A 75 9.54 18.29 -2.28
C GLY A 75 10.25 19.57 -1.81
N PRO A 76 9.78 20.19 -0.72
CA PRO A 76 10.32 21.46 -0.23
C PRO A 76 11.76 21.36 0.27
N TYR A 77 12.22 20.18 0.69
CA TYR A 77 13.54 19.98 1.30
C TYR A 77 14.45 19.03 0.52
N SER A 78 13.87 18.23 -0.39
CA SER A 78 14.60 17.18 -1.08
C SER A 78 13.86 16.75 -2.34
N SER A 79 14.51 15.90 -3.12
CA SER A 79 13.85 15.13 -4.16
C SER A 79 14.04 13.65 -3.88
N TRP A 80 13.07 12.84 -4.31
CA TRP A 80 13.10 11.40 -4.13
C TRP A 80 12.90 10.71 -5.47
N TYR A 81 13.52 9.55 -5.61
CA TYR A 81 13.41 8.72 -6.80
C TYR A 81 13.04 7.29 -6.38
N ASP A 82 11.78 6.92 -6.56
CA ASP A 82 11.26 5.61 -6.13
C ASP A 82 10.00 5.27 -6.94
N LYS A 83 9.39 4.13 -6.64
CA LYS A 83 8.12 3.74 -7.25
C LYS A 83 7.05 4.81 -7.01
N ALA A 84 6.37 5.20 -8.08
CA ALA A 84 5.42 6.33 -8.08
C ALA A 84 4.40 6.28 -6.94
N HIS A 85 3.80 5.11 -6.69
CA HIS A 85 2.77 4.96 -5.66
C HIS A 85 3.32 5.06 -4.23
N LEU A 86 4.61 4.76 -4.03
CA LEU A 86 5.27 4.90 -2.74
C LEU A 86 5.59 6.37 -2.44
N LEU A 87 6.01 7.11 -3.47
CA LEU A 87 6.34 8.53 -3.36
C LEU A 87 5.13 9.36 -2.92
N LYS A 88 3.95 9.05 -3.45
CA LYS A 88 2.73 9.79 -3.13
C LYS A 88 2.23 9.57 -1.71
N GLY A 89 2.57 8.44 -1.09
CA GLY A 89 2.23 8.18 0.30
C GLY A 89 0.73 8.06 0.60
N LYS A 90 0.41 7.73 1.85
CA LYS A 90 -0.97 7.58 2.33
C LYS A 90 -1.71 8.92 2.35
N THR A 91 -1.04 9.99 2.77
CA THR A 91 -1.65 11.30 3.02
C THR A 91 -1.51 12.28 1.85
N ALA A 92 -1.04 11.81 0.70
CA ALA A 92 -0.88 12.67 -0.47
C ALA A 92 -2.23 13.27 -0.89
N GLY A 93 -2.28 14.60 -0.97
CA GLY A 93 -3.49 15.33 -1.33
C GLY A 93 -4.55 15.45 -0.23
N TRP A 94 -4.26 15.01 0.99
CA TRP A 94 -5.19 15.14 2.11
C TRP A 94 -5.40 16.61 2.49
N SER A 95 -6.66 16.94 2.77
CA SER A 95 -7.04 18.21 3.37
C SER A 95 -6.88 18.19 4.89
N LYS A 96 -7.06 19.34 5.54
CA LYS A 96 -7.13 19.42 7.01
C LYS A 96 -8.21 18.50 7.57
N GLU A 97 -9.38 18.49 6.92
CA GLU A 97 -10.51 17.66 7.32
C GLU A 97 -10.20 16.15 7.24
N ASP A 98 -9.45 15.75 6.22
CA ASP A 98 -9.01 14.35 6.09
C ASP A 98 -8.11 13.93 7.25
N HIS A 99 -7.17 14.80 7.65
CA HIS A 99 -6.31 14.55 8.81
C HIS A 99 -7.09 14.51 10.12
N GLU A 100 -8.02 15.43 10.33
CA GLU A 100 -8.87 15.46 11.52
C GLU A 100 -9.72 14.20 11.62
N LYS A 101 -10.31 13.75 10.52
CA LYS A 101 -11.11 12.53 10.45
C LYS A 101 -10.28 11.27 10.74
N ALA A 102 -9.07 11.19 10.19
CA ALA A 102 -8.16 10.07 10.44
C ALA A 102 -7.67 10.03 11.89
N GLY A 103 -7.48 11.18 12.50
CA GLY A 103 -7.22 11.33 13.93
C GLY A 103 -5.83 10.94 14.40
N PHE A 104 -4.84 10.91 13.53
CA PHE A 104 -3.44 10.71 13.92
C PHE A 104 -2.59 11.94 13.60
N ARG A 105 -1.50 12.09 14.34
CA ARG A 105 -0.53 13.18 14.15
C ARG A 105 0.66 12.67 13.36
N MET A 106 1.12 13.49 12.42
CA MET A 106 2.23 13.15 11.55
C MET A 106 3.16 14.35 11.44
N VAL A 107 4.40 14.22 11.91
CA VAL A 107 5.36 15.33 11.82
C VAL A 107 5.93 15.44 10.40
N PRO A 108 6.36 16.63 9.96
CA PRO A 108 6.98 16.79 8.64
C PRO A 108 8.13 15.81 8.42
N ASN A 109 8.20 15.28 7.21
CA ASN A 109 9.17 14.27 6.75
C ASN A 109 8.99 12.86 7.34
N SER A 110 7.91 12.58 8.07
CA SER A 110 7.62 11.17 8.40
C SER A 110 6.94 10.50 7.20
N PRO A 111 7.57 9.46 6.61
CA PRO A 111 6.99 8.77 5.47
C PRO A 111 5.96 7.74 5.93
N VAL A 112 4.78 7.78 5.33
CA VAL A 112 3.73 6.76 5.51
C VAL A 112 3.28 6.30 4.14
N ARG A 113 3.57 5.06 3.80
CA ARG A 113 3.22 4.51 2.50
C ARG A 113 1.73 4.18 2.42
N LYS A 114 1.17 4.38 1.24
CA LYS A 114 -0.19 3.92 0.94
C LYS A 114 -0.28 2.40 1.18
N GLY A 115 -1.34 1.97 1.85
CA GLY A 115 -1.51 0.59 2.33
C GLY A 115 -1.23 0.44 3.83
N SER A 116 -0.68 1.46 4.48
CA SER A 116 -0.50 1.47 5.93
C SER A 116 -1.78 1.94 6.61
N PHE A 117 -2.30 1.17 7.54
CA PHE A 117 -3.37 1.62 8.42
C PHE A 117 -2.78 2.24 9.69
N VAL A 118 -3.23 3.44 10.00
CA VAL A 118 -2.78 4.19 11.20
C VAL A 118 -3.98 4.44 12.09
N GLY A 119 -3.93 3.96 13.32
CA GLY A 119 -5.00 4.13 14.31
C GLY A 119 -5.12 5.58 14.80
N LYS A 120 -6.32 5.93 15.30
CA LYS A 120 -6.55 7.23 15.93
C LYS A 120 -5.62 7.43 17.12
N ASN A 121 -5.22 8.68 17.34
CA ASN A 121 -4.31 9.10 18.43
C ASN A 121 -2.86 8.61 18.29
N ALA A 122 -2.50 7.93 17.21
CA ALA A 122 -1.11 7.60 16.92
C ALA A 122 -0.33 8.88 16.59
N VAL A 123 0.95 8.87 16.93
CA VAL A 123 1.89 9.95 16.58
C VAL A 123 3.06 9.36 15.80
N LEU A 124 3.22 9.81 14.57
CA LEU A 124 4.33 9.42 13.69
C LEU A 124 5.40 10.52 13.75
N MET A 125 6.54 10.16 14.31
CA MET A 125 7.67 11.08 14.53
C MET A 125 8.65 11.11 13.37
#